data_2cea4164fd27cc66ab06782251eb2724
#
_entry.id   2cea4164fd27cc66ab06782251eb2724
#
_cell.length_a   1.000
_cell.length_b   1.000
_cell.length_c   1.000
_cell.angle_alpha   90.00
_cell.angle_beta   90.00
_cell.angle_gamma   90.00
#
_symmetry.space_group_name_H-M   'P 1'
#
loop_
_entity.id
_entity.type
_entity.pdbx_description
1 polymer ?
#
loop_
_entity_poly.entity_id
_entity_poly.type
_entity_poly.pdbx_seq_one_letter_code
_entity_poly.pdbx_strand_id
1 'polypeptide(L)'
;QILPKTGRPLLVVGPTSNWVGKTWHPERFIEAISLLTGAGCVLEGAHVLLVGAPNEREMAAPVLQSIPEEQRSEIFGNESLLTVMACLERADLYLGNGSGLMHMAAASGCPTIGLFGPSRDEHYRPYSKWGRAVRTDWSFDKIIANRESHLSKENLMETLPVSKVVEAAIQLVN
;
A
#
# COMPACT_ATOMS: atom_id res chain seq x y z
N GLN A 1 4.46 -16.42 -15.52
CA GLN A 1 3.79 -16.65 -14.24
C GLN A 1 4.21 -15.53 -13.29
N ILE A 2 3.25 -14.70 -12.86
CA ILE A 2 3.52 -13.49 -12.04
C ILE A 2 3.79 -13.87 -10.57
N LEU A 3 2.98 -14.77 -10.03
CA LEU A 3 3.13 -15.23 -8.65
C LEU A 3 3.70 -16.64 -8.60
N PRO A 4 4.66 -16.92 -7.73
CA PRO A 4 5.18 -18.27 -7.55
C PRO A 4 4.10 -19.20 -6.98
N LYS A 5 4.16 -20.49 -7.31
CA LYS A 5 3.34 -21.55 -6.68
C LYS A 5 3.99 -21.95 -5.35
N THR A 6 4.05 -21.03 -4.42
CA THR A 6 4.59 -21.31 -3.07
C THR A 6 3.43 -21.22 -2.07
N GLY A 7 3.47 -22.00 -1.02
CA GLY A 7 2.54 -21.85 0.11
C GLY A 7 2.86 -20.67 1.03
N ARG A 8 3.62 -19.67 0.53
CA ARG A 8 4.00 -18.47 1.26
C ARG A 8 2.86 -17.45 1.28
N PRO A 9 2.73 -16.64 2.32
CA PRO A 9 1.83 -15.49 2.31
C PRO A 9 2.12 -14.55 1.14
N LEU A 10 1.10 -13.82 0.69
CA LEU A 10 1.20 -12.83 -0.38
C LEU A 10 0.85 -11.45 0.15
N LEU A 11 1.84 -10.57 0.19
CA LEU A 11 1.66 -9.14 0.46
C LEU A 11 1.64 -8.38 -0.86
N VAL A 12 0.52 -7.71 -1.16
CA VAL A 12 0.44 -6.80 -2.32
C VAL A 12 0.63 -5.37 -1.85
N VAL A 13 1.53 -4.63 -2.50
CA VAL A 13 1.89 -3.26 -2.10
C VAL A 13 1.67 -2.28 -3.25
N GLY A 14 0.87 -1.23 -3.03
CA GLY A 14 0.70 -0.09 -3.93
C GLY A 14 1.46 1.14 -3.40
N PRO A 15 2.79 1.23 -3.61
CA PRO A 15 3.62 2.23 -2.94
C PRO A 15 3.54 3.62 -3.55
N THR A 16 2.87 3.74 -4.69
CA THR A 16 2.83 4.97 -5.49
C THR A 16 1.43 5.56 -5.59
N SER A 17 1.34 6.76 -6.08
CA SER A 17 0.10 7.40 -6.47
C SER A 17 0.36 8.53 -7.48
N ASN A 18 -0.68 8.97 -8.18
CA ASN A 18 -0.61 10.05 -9.16
C ASN A 18 -0.34 11.45 -8.57
N TRP A 19 -0.23 11.56 -7.25
CA TRP A 19 0.07 12.82 -6.56
C TRP A 19 1.04 12.61 -5.39
N VAL A 20 2.19 13.27 -5.44
CA VAL A 20 3.26 13.18 -4.43
C VAL A 20 2.75 13.51 -3.02
N GLY A 21 1.85 14.49 -2.90
CA GLY A 21 1.30 14.91 -1.61
C GLY A 21 0.57 13.80 -0.83
N LYS A 22 0.06 12.78 -1.49
CA LYS A 22 -0.60 11.63 -0.85
C LYS A 22 0.19 10.32 -0.93
N THR A 23 1.44 10.39 -1.37
CA THR A 23 2.32 9.23 -1.49
C THR A 23 3.16 9.08 -0.23
N TRP A 24 2.99 7.99 0.50
CA TRP A 24 3.81 7.70 1.66
C TRP A 24 5.27 7.46 1.23
N HIS A 25 6.24 7.86 2.05
CA HIS A 25 7.65 7.78 1.69
C HIS A 25 8.10 6.34 1.42
N PRO A 26 8.93 6.09 0.37
CA PRO A 26 9.44 4.75 0.06
C PRO A 26 10.12 4.06 1.24
N GLU A 27 10.92 4.80 2.02
CA GLU A 27 11.64 4.28 3.18
C GLU A 27 10.69 3.72 4.24
N ARG A 28 9.52 4.31 4.39
CA ARG A 28 8.50 3.84 5.34
C ARG A 28 7.78 2.60 4.84
N PHE A 29 7.55 2.48 3.52
CA PHE A 29 7.08 1.23 2.93
C PHE A 29 8.10 0.11 3.14
N ILE A 30 9.39 0.39 2.92
CA ILE A 30 10.49 -0.57 3.13
C ILE A 30 10.49 -1.07 4.58
N GLU A 31 10.43 -0.17 5.54
CA GLU A 31 10.37 -0.51 6.97
C GLU A 31 9.11 -1.32 7.30
N ALA A 32 7.93 -0.89 6.83
CA ALA A 32 6.68 -1.60 7.07
C ALA A 32 6.69 -3.02 6.47
N ILE A 33 7.18 -3.19 5.24
CA ILE A 33 7.33 -4.51 4.60
C ILE A 33 8.24 -5.40 5.44
N SER A 34 9.40 -4.89 5.88
CA SER A 34 10.34 -5.63 6.72
C SER A 34 9.71 -6.08 8.04
N LEU A 35 8.96 -5.19 8.71
CA LEU A 35 8.26 -5.48 9.97
C LEU A 35 7.05 -6.43 9.82
N LEU A 36 6.52 -6.57 8.62
CA LEU A 36 5.41 -7.50 8.36
C LEU A 36 5.88 -8.87 7.89
N THR A 37 7.00 -8.93 7.13
CA THR A 37 7.45 -10.15 6.43
C THR A 37 8.69 -10.80 7.03
N GLY A 38 9.35 -10.16 7.99
CA GLY A 38 10.53 -10.66 8.68
C GLY A 38 10.26 -11.91 9.52
N ALA A 39 11.32 -12.53 10.02
CA ALA A 39 11.22 -13.72 10.87
C ALA A 39 10.39 -13.45 12.13
N GLY A 40 9.44 -14.31 12.42
CA GLY A 40 8.50 -14.18 13.55
C GLY A 40 7.39 -13.13 13.35
N CYS A 41 7.32 -12.48 12.18
CA CYS A 41 6.27 -11.51 11.87
C CYS A 41 5.02 -12.16 11.26
N VAL A 42 3.90 -11.42 11.22
CA VAL A 42 2.56 -11.94 10.84
C VAL A 42 2.49 -12.51 9.42
N LEU A 43 3.31 -12.02 8.50
CA LEU A 43 3.45 -12.51 7.12
C LEU A 43 4.87 -13.02 6.86
N GLU A 44 5.44 -13.76 7.81
CA GLU A 44 6.81 -14.27 7.70
C GLU A 44 7.10 -14.94 6.36
N GLY A 45 8.17 -14.49 5.69
CA GLY A 45 8.62 -15.05 4.42
C GLY A 45 7.69 -14.79 3.24
N ALA A 46 6.77 -13.83 3.35
CA ALA A 46 5.81 -13.50 2.29
C ALA A 46 6.49 -13.20 0.95
N HIS A 47 5.80 -13.58 -0.12
CA HIS A 47 6.10 -13.03 -1.43
C HIS A 47 5.45 -11.63 -1.54
N VAL A 48 6.22 -10.65 -2.01
CA VAL A 48 5.75 -9.26 -2.12
C VAL A 48 5.51 -8.92 -3.60
N LEU A 49 4.27 -8.57 -3.94
CA LEU A 49 3.91 -8.08 -5.26
C LEU A 49 3.73 -6.56 -5.22
N LEU A 50 4.58 -5.82 -5.93
CA LEU A 50 4.37 -4.38 -6.13
C LEU A 50 3.45 -4.13 -7.32
N VAL A 51 2.49 -3.24 -7.14
CA VAL A 51 1.51 -2.87 -8.16
C VAL A 51 1.40 -1.35 -8.32
N GLY A 52 1.27 -0.89 -9.56
CA GLY A 52 1.14 0.53 -9.88
C GLY A 52 0.86 0.79 -11.36
N ALA A 53 0.73 2.07 -11.72
CA ALA A 53 0.62 2.49 -13.12
C ALA A 53 1.98 2.41 -13.83
N PRO A 54 2.00 2.29 -15.19
CA PRO A 54 3.26 2.16 -15.94
C PRO A 54 4.28 3.27 -15.67
N ASN A 55 3.80 4.49 -15.55
CA ASN A 55 4.63 5.68 -15.29
C ASN A 55 5.06 5.83 -13.82
N GLU A 56 4.62 4.93 -12.94
CA GLU A 56 4.95 4.96 -11.50
C GLU A 56 6.09 3.98 -11.15
N ARG A 57 6.55 3.16 -12.08
CA ARG A 57 7.55 2.12 -11.84
C ARG A 57 8.86 2.67 -11.28
N GLU A 58 9.36 3.78 -11.82
CA GLU A 58 10.60 4.40 -11.34
C GLU A 58 10.46 4.91 -9.90
N MET A 59 9.30 5.46 -9.55
CA MET A 59 8.99 5.90 -8.19
C MET A 59 8.94 4.73 -7.20
N ALA A 60 8.50 3.56 -7.64
CA ALA A 60 8.44 2.34 -6.83
C ALA A 60 9.79 1.60 -6.72
N ALA A 61 10.78 1.95 -7.55
CA ALA A 61 12.04 1.23 -7.64
C ALA A 61 12.79 1.09 -6.29
N PRO A 62 12.87 2.11 -5.41
CA PRO A 62 13.51 1.95 -4.11
C PRO A 62 12.87 0.86 -3.25
N VAL A 63 11.52 0.77 -3.24
CA VAL A 63 10.79 -0.26 -2.50
C VAL A 63 11.04 -1.63 -3.13
N LEU A 64 10.98 -1.72 -4.46
CA LEU A 64 11.22 -2.98 -5.17
C LEU A 64 12.62 -3.53 -4.89
N GLN A 65 13.64 -2.68 -4.97
CA GLN A 65 15.04 -3.06 -4.77
C GLN A 65 15.37 -3.48 -3.33
N SER A 66 14.59 -3.06 -2.35
CA SER A 66 14.78 -3.44 -0.94
C SER A 66 14.35 -4.88 -0.63
N ILE A 67 13.59 -5.53 -1.53
CA ILE A 67 13.07 -6.87 -1.35
C ILE A 67 13.94 -7.86 -2.13
N PRO A 68 14.35 -9.02 -1.56
CA PRO A 68 15.11 -10.04 -2.28
C PRO A 68 14.40 -10.46 -3.58
N GLU A 69 15.18 -10.72 -4.62
CA GLU A 69 14.66 -10.99 -5.97
C GLU A 69 13.73 -12.20 -6.02
N GLU A 70 14.05 -13.24 -5.25
CA GLU A 70 13.26 -14.47 -5.14
C GLU A 70 11.97 -14.31 -4.32
N GLN A 71 11.77 -13.16 -3.67
CA GLN A 71 10.60 -12.85 -2.85
C GLN A 71 9.74 -11.73 -3.44
N ARG A 72 10.07 -11.22 -4.62
CA ARG A 72 9.36 -10.10 -5.22
C ARG A 72 8.83 -10.38 -6.62
N SER A 73 7.76 -9.68 -6.96
CA SER A 73 7.23 -9.54 -8.32
C SER A 73 6.70 -8.12 -8.52
N GLU A 74 6.47 -7.71 -9.76
CA GLU A 74 5.94 -6.39 -10.07
C GLU A 74 4.90 -6.43 -11.19
N ILE A 75 3.88 -5.56 -11.11
CA ILE A 75 2.95 -5.25 -12.18
C ILE A 75 2.83 -3.73 -12.31
N PHE A 76 3.42 -3.18 -13.36
CA PHE A 76 3.35 -1.76 -13.70
C PHE A 76 2.85 -1.59 -15.14
N GLY A 77 1.57 -1.94 -15.38
CA GLY A 77 0.91 -1.80 -16.68
C GLY A 77 1.26 -2.84 -17.74
N ASN A 78 2.11 -3.82 -17.41
CA ASN A 78 2.45 -4.95 -18.26
C ASN A 78 1.41 -6.09 -18.21
N GLU A 79 0.38 -5.93 -17.38
CA GLU A 79 -0.69 -6.90 -17.19
C GLU A 79 -2.06 -6.21 -17.17
N SER A 80 -3.12 -6.97 -17.41
CA SER A 80 -4.49 -6.47 -17.35
C SER A 80 -4.94 -6.20 -15.90
N LEU A 81 -5.93 -5.31 -15.72
CA LEU A 81 -6.55 -5.10 -14.40
C LEU A 81 -7.22 -6.37 -13.85
N LEU A 82 -7.69 -7.27 -14.72
CA LEU A 82 -8.22 -8.57 -14.29
C LEU A 82 -7.12 -9.46 -13.71
N THR A 83 -5.93 -9.41 -14.27
CA THR A 83 -4.76 -10.11 -13.71
C THR A 83 -4.40 -9.56 -12.33
N VAL A 84 -4.40 -8.23 -12.17
CA VAL A 84 -4.19 -7.59 -10.87
C VAL A 84 -5.26 -8.02 -9.86
N MET A 85 -6.54 -8.03 -10.27
CA MET A 85 -7.65 -8.48 -9.44
C MET A 85 -7.46 -9.93 -8.96
N ALA A 86 -7.09 -10.85 -9.86
CA ALA A 86 -6.83 -12.24 -9.53
C ALA A 86 -5.63 -12.41 -8.55
N CYS A 87 -4.64 -11.52 -8.60
CA CYS A 87 -3.58 -11.49 -7.60
C CYS A 87 -4.10 -10.98 -6.24
N LEU A 88 -4.94 -9.95 -6.25
CA LEU A 88 -5.55 -9.39 -5.03
C LEU A 88 -6.49 -10.38 -4.33
N GLU A 89 -7.26 -11.18 -5.07
CA GLU A 89 -8.11 -12.25 -4.51
C GLU A 89 -7.31 -13.33 -3.75
N ARG A 90 -6.02 -13.45 -4.06
CA ARG A 90 -5.11 -14.41 -3.41
C ARG A 90 -4.25 -13.78 -2.32
N ALA A 91 -4.31 -12.48 -2.18
CA ALA A 91 -3.46 -11.74 -1.24
C ALA A 91 -3.95 -11.90 0.21
N ASP A 92 -3.01 -12.10 1.11
CA ASP A 92 -3.26 -12.11 2.55
C ASP A 92 -3.36 -10.69 3.11
N LEU A 93 -2.72 -9.72 2.42
CA LEU A 93 -2.82 -8.31 2.77
C LEU A 93 -2.50 -7.43 1.55
N TYR A 94 -3.25 -6.34 1.39
CA TYR A 94 -2.89 -5.19 0.57
C TYR A 94 -2.50 -4.01 1.46
N LEU A 95 -1.39 -3.37 1.15
CA LEU A 95 -0.92 -2.13 1.77
C LEU A 95 -0.63 -1.08 0.69
N GLY A 96 -1.27 0.08 0.75
CA GLY A 96 -0.99 1.12 -0.24
C GLY A 96 -1.64 2.46 0.03
N ASN A 97 -1.25 3.46 -0.76
CA ASN A 97 -1.86 4.78 -0.72
C ASN A 97 -3.33 4.74 -1.17
N GLY A 98 -4.13 5.74 -0.78
CA GLY A 98 -5.51 5.89 -1.24
C GLY A 98 -5.58 6.05 -2.77
N SER A 99 -5.84 4.97 -3.49
CA SER A 99 -5.81 4.87 -4.95
C SER A 99 -6.87 3.90 -5.48
N GLY A 100 -7.02 3.80 -6.81
CA GLY A 100 -7.89 2.82 -7.44
C GLY A 100 -7.53 1.37 -7.08
N LEU A 101 -6.23 1.06 -6.95
CA LEU A 101 -5.75 -0.27 -6.55
C LEU A 101 -6.20 -0.66 -5.14
N MET A 102 -6.22 0.29 -4.20
CA MET A 102 -6.78 0.07 -2.86
C MET A 102 -8.27 -0.32 -2.92
N HIS A 103 -9.04 0.34 -3.77
CA HIS A 103 -10.46 0.00 -3.95
C HIS A 103 -10.64 -1.37 -4.62
N MET A 104 -9.79 -1.72 -5.57
CA MET A 104 -9.78 -3.07 -6.18
C MET A 104 -9.47 -4.14 -5.13
N ALA A 105 -8.47 -3.90 -4.26
CA ALA A 105 -8.13 -4.81 -3.17
C ALA A 105 -9.32 -5.00 -2.21
N ALA A 106 -9.97 -3.91 -1.80
CA ALA A 106 -11.16 -3.99 -0.96
C ALA A 106 -12.32 -4.75 -1.64
N ALA A 107 -12.52 -4.54 -2.95
CA ALA A 107 -13.57 -5.20 -3.73
C ALA A 107 -13.29 -6.70 -3.96
N SER A 108 -12.01 -7.12 -4.04
CA SER A 108 -11.63 -8.52 -4.17
C SER A 108 -11.80 -9.33 -2.87
N GLY A 109 -12.11 -8.66 -1.75
CA GLY A 109 -12.18 -9.28 -0.43
C GLY A 109 -10.83 -9.40 0.29
N CYS A 110 -9.75 -8.88 -0.30
CA CYS A 110 -8.43 -8.81 0.31
C CYS A 110 -8.46 -7.96 1.59
N PRO A 111 -7.84 -8.41 2.69
CA PRO A 111 -7.54 -7.53 3.82
C PRO A 111 -6.75 -6.32 3.33
N THR A 112 -7.27 -5.10 3.56
CA THR A 112 -6.79 -3.90 2.87
C THR A 112 -6.47 -2.77 3.85
N ILE A 113 -5.22 -2.33 3.87
CA ILE A 113 -4.77 -1.11 4.53
C ILE A 113 -4.62 0.00 3.50
N GLY A 114 -5.46 1.03 3.61
CA GLY A 114 -5.37 2.25 2.83
C GLY A 114 -4.75 3.40 3.64
N LEU A 115 -3.73 4.04 3.09
CA LEU A 115 -2.99 5.13 3.74
C LEU A 115 -3.56 6.49 3.33
N PHE A 116 -3.82 7.35 4.31
CA PHE A 116 -4.49 8.64 4.12
C PHE A 116 -3.75 9.80 4.79
N GLY A 117 -3.68 10.90 4.07
CA GLY A 117 -3.21 12.20 4.54
C GLY A 117 -4.15 13.30 4.01
N PRO A 118 -3.85 13.87 2.82
CA PRO A 118 -4.62 14.99 2.24
C PRO A 118 -5.94 14.56 1.55
N SER A 119 -6.39 13.33 1.76
CA SER A 119 -7.68 12.85 1.26
C SER A 119 -8.62 12.58 2.43
N ARG A 120 -9.93 12.77 2.23
CA ARG A 120 -10.95 12.45 3.24
C ARG A 120 -11.17 10.94 3.29
N ASP A 121 -10.68 10.30 4.33
CA ASP A 121 -10.87 8.87 4.55
C ASP A 121 -12.32 8.51 4.85
N GLU A 122 -13.13 9.43 5.39
CA GLU A 122 -14.58 9.25 5.57
C GLU A 122 -15.30 8.91 4.25
N HIS A 123 -14.80 9.45 3.12
CA HIS A 123 -15.39 9.25 1.79
C HIS A 123 -14.67 8.19 0.97
N TYR A 124 -13.35 8.04 1.16
CA TYR A 124 -12.49 7.27 0.26
C TYR A 124 -11.83 6.06 0.92
N ARG A 125 -12.19 5.70 2.16
CA ARG A 125 -11.67 4.50 2.82
C ARG A 125 -11.97 3.22 2.02
N PRO A 126 -11.19 2.14 2.21
CA PRO A 126 -11.52 0.84 1.64
C PRO A 126 -12.93 0.41 2.05
N TYR A 127 -13.82 0.19 1.08
CA TYR A 127 -15.21 -0.19 1.35
C TYR A 127 -15.32 -1.71 1.49
N SER A 128 -14.87 -2.23 2.62
CA SER A 128 -14.91 -3.66 2.95
C SER A 128 -14.90 -3.83 4.47
N LYS A 129 -15.49 -4.92 4.97
CA LYS A 129 -15.37 -5.31 6.39
C LYS A 129 -13.92 -5.61 6.79
N TRP A 130 -13.10 -5.99 5.82
CA TRP A 130 -11.67 -6.23 5.94
C TRP A 130 -10.81 -5.03 5.49
N GLY A 131 -11.41 -3.85 5.38
CA GLY A 131 -10.73 -2.61 5.02
C GLY A 131 -10.45 -1.74 6.24
N ARG A 132 -9.26 -1.13 6.29
CA ARG A 132 -8.87 -0.12 7.30
C ARG A 132 -8.23 1.08 6.62
N ALA A 133 -8.71 2.26 6.98
CA ALA A 133 -8.01 3.50 6.68
C ALA A 133 -7.06 3.84 7.81
N VAL A 134 -5.80 4.07 7.50
CA VAL A 134 -4.79 4.53 8.45
C VAL A 134 -4.35 5.91 8.03
N ARG A 135 -4.62 6.89 8.88
CA ARG A 135 -4.43 8.31 8.58
C ARG A 135 -3.25 8.89 9.35
N THR A 136 -2.63 9.91 8.75
CA THR A 136 -1.72 10.84 9.43
C THR A 136 -2.36 11.40 10.72
N ASP A 137 -1.55 11.89 11.64
CA ASP A 137 -2.04 12.50 12.89
C ASP A 137 -2.81 13.80 12.67
N TRP A 138 -2.67 14.38 11.48
CA TRP A 138 -3.43 15.56 11.10
C TRP A 138 -4.71 15.17 10.35
N SER A 139 -5.82 15.81 10.74
CA SER A 139 -7.07 15.69 10.00
C SER A 139 -6.95 16.31 8.61
N PHE A 140 -7.84 15.92 7.69
CA PHE A 140 -7.92 16.53 6.37
C PHE A 140 -8.02 18.06 6.46
N ASP A 141 -8.91 18.58 7.31
CA ASP A 141 -9.15 20.02 7.45
C ASP A 141 -7.89 20.76 7.96
N LYS A 142 -7.14 20.16 8.88
CA LYS A 142 -5.87 20.71 9.37
C LYS A 142 -4.80 20.74 8.26
N ILE A 143 -4.71 19.69 7.44
CA ILE A 143 -3.76 19.64 6.33
C ILE A 143 -4.10 20.73 5.30
N ILE A 144 -5.38 20.90 4.96
CA ILE A 144 -5.82 21.85 3.94
C ILE A 144 -5.78 23.30 4.43
N ALA A 145 -6.12 23.55 5.70
CA ALA A 145 -6.08 24.91 6.29
C ALA A 145 -4.67 25.53 6.30
N ASN A 146 -3.63 24.71 6.32
CA ASN A 146 -2.24 25.16 6.30
C ASN A 146 -1.64 25.31 4.88
N ARG A 147 -2.48 25.36 3.83
CA ARG A 147 -1.99 25.32 2.45
C ARG A 147 -2.69 26.30 1.54
N GLU A 148 -1.86 26.93 0.70
CA GLU A 148 -2.31 27.87 -0.34
C GLU A 148 -2.80 27.18 -1.61
N SER A 149 -2.57 25.88 -1.82
CA SER A 149 -3.03 25.17 -3.02
C SER A 149 -2.97 23.64 -2.92
N HIS A 150 -3.97 22.97 -3.54
CA HIS A 150 -4.02 21.52 -3.76
C HIS A 150 -2.93 21.01 -4.73
N LEU A 151 -2.09 21.88 -5.27
CA LEU A 151 -1.01 21.59 -6.22
C LEU A 151 0.38 21.64 -5.58
N SER A 152 0.46 21.74 -4.26
CA SER A 152 1.72 21.69 -3.53
C SER A 152 2.50 20.42 -3.88
N LYS A 153 3.81 20.58 -4.16
CA LYS A 153 4.76 19.47 -4.36
C LYS A 153 5.22 18.86 -3.04
N GLU A 154 4.73 19.34 -1.90
CA GLU A 154 5.11 18.85 -0.59
C GLU A 154 4.44 17.51 -0.29
N ASN A 155 5.16 16.65 0.39
CA ASN A 155 4.61 15.40 0.91
C ASN A 155 3.74 15.68 2.14
N LEU A 156 2.52 15.13 2.16
CA LEU A 156 1.52 15.35 3.19
C LEU A 156 1.29 14.12 4.07
N MET A 157 2.16 13.12 3.89
CA MET A 157 2.11 11.85 4.61
C MET A 157 3.15 11.76 5.72
N GLU A 158 3.91 12.84 5.99
CA GLU A 158 5.04 12.82 6.93
C GLU A 158 4.68 12.42 8.36
N THR A 159 3.49 12.78 8.82
CA THR A 159 3.07 12.47 10.20
C THR A 159 2.42 11.09 10.34
N LEU A 160 2.44 10.25 9.30
CA LEU A 160 1.98 8.87 9.39
C LEU A 160 3.14 7.94 9.80
N PRO A 161 3.23 7.49 11.06
CA PRO A 161 4.32 6.63 11.50
C PRO A 161 4.13 5.19 11.03
N VAL A 162 5.25 4.49 10.81
CA VAL A 162 5.26 3.08 10.39
C VAL A 162 4.59 2.18 11.42
N SER A 163 4.82 2.42 12.71
CA SER A 163 4.22 1.62 13.79
C SER A 163 2.69 1.56 13.72
N LYS A 164 2.04 2.70 13.44
CA LYS A 164 0.57 2.78 13.31
C LYS A 164 0.04 1.93 12.13
N VAL A 165 0.79 1.91 11.03
CA VAL A 165 0.44 1.13 9.82
C VAL A 165 0.62 -0.36 10.09
N VAL A 166 1.75 -0.75 10.67
CA VAL A 166 2.08 -2.15 11.00
C VAL A 166 1.11 -2.70 12.03
N GLU A 167 0.79 -1.95 13.08
CA GLU A 167 -0.19 -2.35 14.09
C GLU A 167 -1.57 -2.61 13.47
N ALA A 168 -2.05 -1.70 12.61
CA ALA A 168 -3.32 -1.87 11.90
C ALA A 168 -3.33 -3.10 10.99
N ALA A 169 -2.20 -3.39 10.32
CA ALA A 169 -2.04 -4.56 9.47
C ALA A 169 -2.08 -5.87 10.28
N ILE A 170 -1.36 -5.92 11.40
CA ILE A 170 -1.35 -7.08 12.31
C ILE A 170 -2.76 -7.37 12.85
N GLN A 171 -3.50 -6.33 13.27
CA GLN A 171 -4.87 -6.47 13.77
C GLN A 171 -5.86 -6.94 12.69
N LEU A 172 -5.56 -6.69 11.42
CA LEU A 172 -6.44 -7.04 10.31
C LEU A 172 -6.22 -8.49 9.83
N VAL A 173 -4.99 -9.00 9.94
CA VAL A 173 -4.59 -10.32 9.44
C VAL A 173 -4.79 -11.42 10.50
N ASN A 174 -4.74 -11.10 11.80
CA ASN A 174 -5.03 -12.01 12.91
C ASN A 174 -6.53 -12.14 13.16
#